data_98de479856e1127c4710baeb8b90e13b
#
_entry.id   98de479856e1127c4710baeb8b90e13b
#
_cell.length_a   1.000
_cell.length_b   1.000
_cell.length_c   1.000
_cell.angle_alpha   90.00
_cell.angle_beta   90.00
_cell.angle_gamma   90.00
#
_symmetry.space_group_name_H-M   'P 1'
#
loop_
_entity.id
_entity.type
_entity.pdbx_description
1 polymer ?
#
loop_
_entity_poly.entity_id
_entity_poly.type
_entity_poly.pdbx_seq_one_letter_code
_entity_poly.pdbx_strand_id
1 'polypeptide(L)'
;MFYDVRFDAIAPKSADSTEQEEVIRLIINVEAQTKFKPGYPLTKRAIYYCSRMISAQHGPIFTKSEYGKTRKVYSIWICTQPSDDFENTLTRYSIKPEQLIGEAQEETENYDLMSVVMICLGKPGTENHKGILKFMEVLLSSTRSGSEKRKILEEEFGVAMGEELEREVLEVCNLSQGVRAEGREEGRQEGRIEGIGIGEIRMLDQLVREGDLPLERAAAKAKMTVEQFKETMENTPLQAV
;
A
#
# COMPACT_ATOMS: atom_id res chain seq x y z
N MET A 1 16.52 -0.82 -0.11
CA MET A 1 15.10 -0.50 0.01
C MET A 1 14.81 0.54 -1.07
N PHE A 2 13.93 0.23 -1.96
CA PHE A 2 13.51 1.13 -3.03
C PHE A 2 12.19 1.75 -2.62
N TYR A 3 12.04 3.04 -2.83
CA TYR A 3 10.79 3.79 -2.70
C TYR A 3 10.29 4.08 -4.11
N ASP A 4 8.98 4.09 -4.33
CA ASP A 4 8.43 4.44 -5.63
C ASP A 4 8.79 5.88 -5.99
N VAL A 5 8.52 6.82 -5.07
CA VAL A 5 8.95 8.22 -5.19
C VAL A 5 9.36 8.74 -3.82
N ARG A 6 10.54 9.33 -3.71
CA ARG A 6 11.01 10.01 -2.49
C ARG A 6 11.54 11.39 -2.84
N PHE A 7 11.10 12.40 -2.10
CA PHE A 7 11.56 13.79 -2.28
C PHE A 7 11.53 14.56 -0.97
N ASP A 8 12.31 15.63 -0.92
CA ASP A 8 12.27 16.61 0.14
C ASP A 8 11.28 17.71 -0.25
N ALA A 9 10.37 18.04 0.64
CA ALA A 9 9.38 19.10 0.44
C ALA A 9 9.56 20.21 1.45
N ILE A 10 9.17 21.40 1.04
CA ILE A 10 9.11 22.60 1.88
C ILE A 10 7.64 22.97 2.00
N ALA A 11 7.10 22.92 3.22
CA ALA A 11 5.74 23.35 3.48
C ALA A 11 5.77 24.67 4.27
N PRO A 12 4.94 25.68 3.90
CA PRO A 12 4.75 26.86 4.74
C PRO A 12 4.09 26.45 6.07
N LYS A 13 4.50 27.03 7.18
CA LYS A 13 3.68 27.01 8.41
C LYS A 13 2.37 27.71 8.08
N SER A 14 1.25 27.23 8.66
CA SER A 14 -0.11 27.64 8.33
C SER A 14 -0.28 29.18 8.19
N ALA A 15 -1.26 29.61 7.39
CA ALA A 15 -1.52 30.97 6.95
C ALA A 15 -1.72 32.04 8.06
N ASP A 16 -1.70 31.65 9.34
CA ASP A 16 -1.88 32.57 10.50
C ASP A 16 -0.58 33.07 11.15
N SER A 17 0.60 32.67 10.66
CA SER A 17 1.88 33.11 11.23
C SER A 17 2.43 34.34 10.50
N THR A 18 2.32 35.50 11.13
CA THR A 18 2.87 36.82 10.66
C THR A 18 4.37 36.99 10.92
N GLU A 19 5.09 35.94 11.29
CA GLU A 19 6.55 36.03 11.55
C GLU A 19 7.32 35.17 10.55
N GLN A 20 8.46 35.69 10.14
CA GLN A 20 9.44 35.21 9.15
C GLN A 20 9.32 33.71 8.80
N GLU A 21 9.15 33.43 7.51
CA GLU A 21 8.96 32.11 6.90
C GLU A 21 9.88 31.00 7.48
N GLU A 22 9.53 30.43 8.60
CA GLU A 22 10.09 29.16 9.02
C GLU A 22 9.53 28.04 8.15
N VAL A 23 10.34 27.59 7.24
CA VAL A 23 10.02 26.55 6.27
C VAL A 23 10.12 25.19 6.94
N ILE A 24 9.01 24.46 7.02
CA ILE A 24 9.04 23.08 7.50
C ILE A 24 9.62 22.20 6.37
N ARG A 25 10.76 21.57 6.65
CA ARG A 25 11.37 20.61 5.72
C ARG A 25 10.88 19.21 6.03
N LEU A 26 10.24 18.59 5.04
CA LEU A 26 9.63 17.27 5.13
C LEU A 26 10.37 16.29 4.21
N ILE A 27 10.47 15.04 4.65
CA ILE A 27 10.89 13.93 3.78
C ILE A 27 9.62 13.14 3.46
N ILE A 28 9.26 13.08 2.19
CA ILE A 28 8.04 12.45 1.72
C ILE A 28 8.39 11.23 0.87
N ASN A 29 7.76 10.10 1.17
CA ASN A 29 7.75 8.90 0.36
C ASN A 29 6.33 8.63 -0.12
N VAL A 30 6.16 8.41 -1.41
CA VAL A 30 4.87 8.04 -2.02
C VAL A 30 5.01 6.65 -2.61
N GLU A 31 4.08 5.78 -2.29
CA GLU A 31 4.02 4.39 -2.75
C GLU A 31 2.66 4.14 -3.42
N ALA A 32 2.66 3.70 -4.66
CA ALA A 32 1.47 3.21 -5.33
C ALA A 32 1.31 1.70 -5.06
N GLN A 33 0.13 1.30 -4.59
CA GLN A 33 -0.16 -0.08 -4.24
C GLN A 33 -1.50 -0.51 -4.83
N THR A 34 -1.53 -1.63 -5.55
CA THR A 34 -2.78 -2.14 -6.12
C THR A 34 -3.68 -2.73 -5.04
N LYS A 35 -3.16 -3.62 -4.19
CA LYS A 35 -3.91 -4.30 -3.13
C LYS A 35 -3.57 -3.73 -1.76
N PHE A 36 -4.57 -3.45 -0.92
CA PHE A 36 -4.37 -3.01 0.46
C PHE A 36 -3.84 -4.13 1.39
N LYS A 37 -4.10 -5.39 1.06
CA LYS A 37 -3.63 -6.57 1.81
C LYS A 37 -2.82 -7.51 0.89
N PRO A 38 -1.55 -7.17 0.61
CA PRO A 38 -0.68 -8.00 -0.24
C PRO A 38 -0.05 -9.19 0.52
N GLY A 39 -0.80 -9.88 1.39
CA GLY A 39 -0.31 -10.95 2.25
C GLY A 39 0.26 -10.50 3.59
N TYR A 40 0.37 -9.19 3.84
CA TYR A 40 0.82 -8.59 5.11
C TYR A 40 0.11 -7.25 5.36
N PRO A 41 0.08 -6.75 6.64
CA PRO A 41 -0.50 -5.46 6.95
C PRO A 41 0.31 -4.30 6.36
N LEU A 42 -0.26 -3.60 5.37
CA LEU A 42 0.39 -2.50 4.68
C LEU A 42 0.79 -1.35 5.62
N THR A 43 -0.03 -1.08 6.63
CA THR A 43 0.25 -0.07 7.66
C THR A 43 1.55 -0.37 8.42
N LYS A 44 1.84 -1.65 8.72
CA LYS A 44 3.11 -2.03 9.35
C LYS A 44 4.30 -1.73 8.45
N ARG A 45 4.19 -2.00 7.15
CA ARG A 45 5.23 -1.67 6.16
C ARG A 45 5.45 -0.16 6.09
N ALA A 46 4.37 0.63 6.07
CA ALA A 46 4.45 2.07 6.02
C ALA A 46 5.11 2.68 7.28
N ILE A 47 4.77 2.18 8.47
CA ILE A 47 5.44 2.58 9.73
C ILE A 47 6.93 2.21 9.69
N TYR A 48 7.26 1.01 9.20
CA TYR A 48 8.65 0.60 9.02
C TYR A 48 9.40 1.55 8.07
N TYR A 49 8.77 2.00 6.99
CA TYR A 49 9.37 2.97 6.06
C TYR A 49 9.62 4.32 6.75
N CYS A 50 8.66 4.84 7.54
CA CYS A 50 8.87 6.03 8.34
C CYS A 50 10.07 5.88 9.30
N SER A 51 10.15 4.76 10.02
CA SER A 51 11.25 4.48 10.94
C SER A 51 12.61 4.46 10.22
N ARG A 52 12.65 3.88 9.04
CA ARG A 52 13.86 3.87 8.19
C ARG A 52 14.24 5.27 7.72
N MET A 53 13.28 6.10 7.33
CA MET A 53 13.52 7.49 6.92
C MET A 53 14.00 8.35 8.09
N ILE A 54 13.46 8.15 9.30
CA ILE A 54 13.96 8.82 10.51
C ILE A 54 15.40 8.38 10.80
N SER A 55 15.65 7.09 10.88
CA SER A 55 16.98 6.54 11.16
C SER A 55 18.04 6.98 10.13
N ALA A 56 17.67 7.07 8.86
CA ALA A 56 18.58 7.48 7.79
C ALA A 56 18.99 8.95 7.84
N GLN A 57 18.40 9.77 8.71
CA GLN A 57 18.78 11.16 8.90
C GLN A 57 20.06 11.31 9.71
N HIS A 58 20.40 10.32 10.54
CA HIS A 58 21.67 10.34 11.26
C HIS A 58 22.85 10.23 10.27
N GLY A 59 23.77 11.14 10.37
CA GLY A 59 24.88 11.33 9.46
C GLY A 59 24.61 12.46 8.45
N PRO A 60 23.66 12.34 7.54
CA PRO A 60 23.38 13.37 6.52
C PRO A 60 22.73 14.67 7.05
N ILE A 61 21.82 14.56 8.04
CA ILE A 61 21.04 15.70 8.54
C ILE A 61 21.52 16.15 9.92
N PHE A 62 21.81 15.21 10.80
CA PHE A 62 22.37 15.51 12.13
C PHE A 62 23.43 14.48 12.53
N THR A 63 24.32 14.89 13.42
CA THR A 63 25.38 14.05 13.99
C THR A 63 25.39 14.15 15.51
N LYS A 64 25.99 13.18 16.18
CA LYS A 64 26.08 13.17 17.65
C LYS A 64 24.70 13.34 18.30
N SER A 65 24.54 14.30 19.19
CA SER A 65 23.31 14.56 19.98
C SER A 65 22.42 15.67 19.39
N GLU A 66 22.61 16.03 18.11
CA GLU A 66 21.84 17.11 17.47
C GLU A 66 20.43 16.65 17.03
N TYR A 67 19.72 15.90 17.88
CA TYR A 67 18.40 15.32 17.56
C TYR A 67 17.33 16.38 17.24
N GLY A 68 17.47 17.63 17.72
CA GLY A 68 16.57 18.72 17.34
C GLY A 68 16.55 19.06 15.85
N LYS A 69 17.53 18.55 15.06
CA LYS A 69 17.54 18.70 13.59
C LYS A 69 16.76 17.61 12.86
N THR A 70 16.21 16.63 13.59
CA THR A 70 15.41 15.55 12.99
C THR A 70 14.19 16.13 12.30
N ARG A 71 14.01 15.79 11.03
CA ARG A 71 12.88 16.25 10.22
C ARG A 71 11.75 15.25 10.25
N LYS A 72 10.53 15.75 10.25
CA LYS A 72 9.32 14.96 10.11
C LYS A 72 9.31 14.21 8.78
N VAL A 73 8.88 12.96 8.81
CA VAL A 73 8.75 12.11 7.63
C VAL A 73 7.28 11.77 7.35
N TYR A 74 6.94 11.71 6.07
CA TYR A 74 5.64 11.25 5.60
C TYR A 74 5.84 10.01 4.73
N SER A 75 5.00 9.00 4.95
CA SER A 75 4.87 7.84 4.06
C SER A 75 3.44 7.82 3.54
N ILE A 76 3.25 8.17 2.28
CA ILE A 76 1.95 8.28 1.62
C ILE A 76 1.75 7.04 0.75
N TRP A 77 0.64 6.37 0.95
CA TRP A 77 0.26 5.14 0.25
C TRP A 77 -1.03 5.35 -0.49
N ILE A 78 -1.00 5.13 -1.81
CA ILE A 78 -2.17 5.25 -2.67
C ILE A 78 -2.58 3.85 -3.08
N CYS A 79 -3.69 3.37 -2.54
CA CYS A 79 -4.25 2.06 -2.82
C CYS A 79 -5.37 2.20 -3.85
N THR A 80 -5.15 1.65 -5.04
CA THR A 80 -6.10 1.79 -6.16
C THR A 80 -7.19 0.74 -6.16
N GLN A 81 -7.00 -0.38 -5.46
CA GLN A 81 -7.98 -1.47 -5.33
C GLN A 81 -8.00 -1.97 -3.88
N PRO A 82 -8.51 -1.17 -2.94
CA PRO A 82 -8.69 -1.61 -1.57
C PRO A 82 -9.81 -2.65 -1.48
N SER A 83 -9.90 -3.37 -0.34
CA SER A 83 -11.11 -4.13 -0.01
C SER A 83 -12.26 -3.18 0.31
N ASP A 84 -13.50 -3.65 0.14
CA ASP A 84 -14.73 -2.83 0.27
C ASP A 84 -14.78 -2.02 1.58
N ASP A 85 -14.28 -2.59 2.70
CA ASP A 85 -14.22 -1.92 4.01
C ASP A 85 -13.31 -0.68 4.05
N PHE A 86 -12.41 -0.53 3.09
CA PHE A 86 -11.43 0.56 3.02
C PHE A 86 -11.68 1.51 1.85
N GLU A 87 -12.64 1.22 0.97
CA GLU A 87 -12.95 2.08 -0.17
C GLU A 87 -13.31 3.51 0.27
N ASN A 88 -12.85 4.48 -0.49
CA ASN A 88 -13.14 5.91 -0.26
C ASN A 88 -12.67 6.42 1.11
N THR A 89 -11.53 5.94 1.59
CA THR A 89 -10.98 6.37 2.86
C THR A 89 -9.66 7.11 2.72
N LEU A 90 -9.47 8.10 3.58
CA LEU A 90 -8.21 8.80 3.80
C LEU A 90 -7.91 8.73 5.29
N THR A 91 -6.89 7.95 5.66
CA THR A 91 -6.53 7.72 7.06
C THR A 91 -5.10 8.16 7.33
N ARG A 92 -4.90 8.95 8.38
CA ARG A 92 -3.59 9.34 8.88
C ARG A 92 -3.28 8.62 10.19
N TYR A 93 -2.11 8.00 10.25
CA TYR A 93 -1.51 7.47 11.47
C TYR A 93 -0.34 8.38 11.87
N SER A 94 -0.35 8.87 13.10
CA SER A 94 0.68 9.77 13.63
C SER A 94 0.93 9.48 15.10
N ILE A 95 2.06 9.94 15.63
CA ILE A 95 2.38 9.84 17.05
C ILE A 95 1.59 10.93 17.78
N LYS A 96 0.95 10.54 18.89
CA LYS A 96 0.26 11.47 19.81
C LYS A 96 0.61 11.10 21.24
N PRO A 97 0.84 12.08 22.12
CA PRO A 97 1.05 11.80 23.53
C PRO A 97 -0.27 11.36 24.19
N GLU A 98 -0.15 10.45 25.13
CA GLU A 98 -1.21 10.07 26.07
C GLU A 98 -0.72 10.34 27.47
N GLN A 99 -1.39 11.24 28.21
CA GLN A 99 -1.01 11.60 29.57
C GLN A 99 -1.51 10.52 30.54
N LEU A 100 -0.62 9.65 30.97
CA LEU A 100 -0.97 8.55 31.89
C LEU A 100 -1.01 9.00 33.36
N ILE A 101 -0.10 9.89 33.77
CA ILE A 101 -0.04 10.48 35.10
C ILE A 101 0.50 11.90 34.98
N GLY A 102 -0.22 12.87 35.52
CA GLY A 102 0.15 14.28 35.46
C GLY A 102 0.01 14.85 34.03
N GLU A 103 0.40 16.10 33.88
CA GLU A 103 0.37 16.82 32.60
C GLU A 103 1.80 17.25 32.22
N ALA A 104 2.31 16.74 31.12
CA ALA A 104 3.55 17.21 30.53
C ALA A 104 3.23 17.98 29.24
N GLN A 105 3.80 19.17 29.13
CA GLN A 105 3.71 19.97 27.90
C GLN A 105 4.98 19.79 27.09
N GLU A 106 4.84 19.20 25.90
CA GLU A 106 5.92 19.04 24.96
C GLU A 106 5.50 19.64 23.62
N GLU A 107 6.42 20.33 22.95
CA GLU A 107 6.17 20.91 21.65
C GLU A 107 5.86 19.82 20.61
N THR A 108 4.81 20.02 19.81
CA THR A 108 4.35 19.03 18.81
C THR A 108 5.46 18.63 17.83
N GLU A 109 6.34 19.55 17.49
CA GLU A 109 7.47 19.32 16.60
C GLU A 109 8.49 18.31 17.15
N ASN A 110 8.55 18.12 18.46
CA ASN A 110 9.50 17.21 19.10
C ASN A 110 9.05 15.74 19.08
N TYR A 111 7.75 15.45 18.94
CA TYR A 111 7.24 14.08 18.97
C TYR A 111 6.47 13.67 17.69
N ASP A 112 5.80 14.59 16.98
CA ASP A 112 5.06 14.25 15.76
C ASP A 112 6.00 14.15 14.55
N LEU A 113 7.00 13.26 14.67
CA LEU A 113 8.08 13.11 13.69
C LEU A 113 7.72 12.19 12.51
N MET A 114 6.59 11.49 12.58
CA MET A 114 6.17 10.62 11.47
C MET A 114 4.66 10.68 11.23
N SER A 115 4.29 10.60 9.96
CA SER A 115 2.91 10.42 9.53
C SER A 115 2.83 9.40 8.40
N VAL A 116 2.00 8.38 8.58
CA VAL A 116 1.58 7.50 7.51
C VAL A 116 0.23 7.97 7.01
N VAL A 117 0.09 8.17 5.70
CA VAL A 117 -1.18 8.55 5.06
C VAL A 117 -1.59 7.44 4.11
N MET A 118 -2.72 6.80 4.41
CA MET A 118 -3.33 5.78 3.55
C MET A 118 -4.48 6.40 2.78
N ILE A 119 -4.36 6.44 1.47
CA ILE A 119 -5.36 6.92 0.51
C ILE A 119 -5.91 5.68 -0.19
N CYS A 120 -7.12 5.28 0.15
CA CYS A 120 -7.77 4.13 -0.46
C CYS A 120 -8.86 4.65 -1.41
N LEU A 121 -8.63 4.47 -2.70
CA LEU A 121 -9.55 4.90 -3.74
C LEU A 121 -10.76 3.95 -3.80
N GLY A 122 -11.88 4.44 -4.31
CA GLY A 122 -13.05 3.59 -4.59
C GLY A 122 -13.08 3.12 -6.03
N LYS A 123 -14.13 2.37 -6.37
CA LYS A 123 -14.37 1.91 -7.74
C LYS A 123 -14.64 3.10 -8.67
N PRO A 124 -14.03 3.15 -9.86
CA PRO A 124 -14.30 4.22 -10.82
C PRO A 124 -15.78 4.37 -11.13
N GLY A 125 -16.25 5.62 -11.21
CA GLY A 125 -17.62 5.93 -11.58
C GLY A 125 -18.65 5.82 -10.46
N THR A 126 -18.26 5.56 -9.21
CA THR A 126 -19.19 5.65 -8.07
C THR A 126 -19.39 7.11 -7.67
N GLU A 127 -20.65 7.53 -7.44
CA GLU A 127 -21.00 8.93 -7.13
C GLU A 127 -20.46 9.43 -5.77
N ASN A 128 -19.91 8.55 -4.95
CA ASN A 128 -19.45 8.86 -3.61
C ASN A 128 -18.06 9.52 -3.54
N HIS A 129 -17.38 9.65 -4.67
CA HIS A 129 -16.07 10.29 -4.70
C HIS A 129 -16.20 11.81 -4.71
N LYS A 130 -15.59 12.48 -3.72
CA LYS A 130 -15.53 13.96 -3.65
C LYS A 130 -14.12 14.42 -3.29
N GLY A 131 -13.80 15.65 -3.66
CA GLY A 131 -12.53 16.28 -3.30
C GLY A 131 -11.33 15.48 -3.78
N ILE A 132 -10.32 15.35 -2.90
CA ILE A 132 -9.02 14.74 -3.25
C ILE A 132 -9.15 13.27 -3.67
N LEU A 133 -10.09 12.50 -3.13
CA LEU A 133 -10.27 11.10 -3.50
C LEU A 133 -10.78 10.98 -4.94
N LYS A 134 -11.72 11.84 -5.35
CA LYS A 134 -12.19 11.88 -6.75
C LYS A 134 -11.07 12.34 -7.68
N PHE A 135 -10.34 13.38 -7.30
CA PHE A 135 -9.19 13.87 -8.07
C PHE A 135 -8.18 12.74 -8.34
N MET A 136 -7.78 12.03 -7.29
CA MET A 136 -6.82 10.92 -7.39
C MET A 136 -7.38 9.73 -8.17
N GLU A 137 -8.67 9.41 -8.00
CA GLU A 137 -9.34 8.36 -8.79
C GLU A 137 -9.29 8.70 -10.27
N VAL A 138 -9.67 9.92 -10.66
CA VAL A 138 -9.66 10.36 -12.06
C VAL A 138 -8.24 10.32 -12.62
N LEU A 139 -7.27 10.87 -11.88
CA LEU A 139 -5.87 10.92 -12.29
C LEU A 139 -5.29 9.52 -12.54
N LEU A 140 -5.50 8.59 -11.59
CA LEU A 140 -4.90 7.25 -11.58
C LEU A 140 -5.76 6.17 -12.24
N SER A 141 -6.98 6.50 -12.67
CA SER A 141 -7.87 5.55 -13.34
C SER A 141 -7.26 5.02 -14.63
N SER A 142 -7.25 3.71 -14.78
CA SER A 142 -6.87 3.04 -16.02
C SER A 142 -8.07 2.72 -16.93
N THR A 143 -9.30 3.01 -16.46
CA THR A 143 -10.54 2.72 -17.19
C THR A 143 -11.13 3.95 -17.86
N ARG A 144 -10.76 5.16 -17.40
CA ARG A 144 -11.19 6.42 -18.01
C ARG A 144 -10.32 6.76 -19.20
N SER A 145 -10.95 7.25 -20.28
CA SER A 145 -10.23 7.79 -21.44
C SER A 145 -9.52 9.11 -21.07
N GLY A 146 -8.50 9.48 -21.83
CA GLY A 146 -7.79 10.76 -21.66
C GLY A 146 -8.73 11.96 -21.77
N SER A 147 -9.70 11.92 -22.71
CA SER A 147 -10.70 12.98 -22.89
C SER A 147 -11.66 13.12 -21.71
N GLU A 148 -12.08 12.00 -21.10
CA GLU A 148 -12.91 12.03 -19.88
C GLU A 148 -12.14 12.59 -18.69
N LYS A 149 -10.88 12.17 -18.52
CA LYS A 149 -10.01 12.71 -17.45
C LYS A 149 -9.82 14.20 -17.60
N ARG A 150 -9.47 14.66 -18.81
CA ARG A 150 -9.30 16.07 -19.12
C ARG A 150 -10.55 16.86 -18.75
N LYS A 151 -11.72 16.41 -19.22
CA LYS A 151 -12.99 17.08 -18.95
C LYS A 151 -13.25 17.23 -17.44
N ILE A 152 -13.10 16.16 -16.67
CA ILE A 152 -13.35 16.18 -15.22
C ILE A 152 -12.33 17.06 -14.50
N LEU A 153 -11.04 16.96 -14.85
CA LEU A 153 -9.98 17.76 -14.22
C LEU A 153 -10.15 19.26 -14.52
N GLU A 154 -10.54 19.64 -15.73
CA GLU A 154 -10.79 21.03 -16.08
C GLU A 154 -12.10 21.57 -15.46
N GLU A 155 -13.22 20.85 -15.60
CA GLU A 155 -14.54 21.33 -15.18
C GLU A 155 -14.78 21.28 -13.66
N GLU A 156 -14.31 20.23 -13.00
CA GLU A 156 -14.58 20.04 -11.57
C GLU A 156 -13.45 20.51 -10.66
N PHE A 157 -12.20 20.45 -11.13
CA PHE A 157 -11.04 20.78 -10.32
C PHE A 157 -10.28 22.04 -10.78
N GLY A 158 -10.69 22.63 -11.89
CA GLY A 158 -10.06 23.84 -12.43
C GLY A 158 -8.60 23.66 -12.87
N VAL A 159 -8.18 22.41 -13.14
CA VAL A 159 -6.81 22.09 -13.58
C VAL A 159 -6.70 22.37 -15.07
N ALA A 160 -5.93 23.39 -15.44
CA ALA A 160 -5.65 23.67 -16.85
C ALA A 160 -4.78 22.55 -17.45
N MET A 161 -5.36 21.78 -18.38
CA MET A 161 -4.67 20.66 -19.03
C MET A 161 -3.92 21.15 -20.27
N GLY A 162 -2.65 21.56 -20.09
CA GLY A 162 -1.74 21.79 -21.22
C GLY A 162 -1.26 20.49 -21.85
N GLU A 163 -0.72 20.53 -23.06
CA GLU A 163 -0.23 19.36 -23.81
C GLU A 163 0.78 18.49 -23.02
N GLU A 164 1.63 19.11 -22.23
CA GLU A 164 2.61 18.41 -21.39
C GLU A 164 1.94 17.64 -20.26
N LEU A 165 1.04 18.28 -19.51
CA LEU A 165 0.31 17.64 -18.43
C LEU A 165 -0.64 16.55 -18.95
N GLU A 166 -1.26 16.75 -20.11
CA GLU A 166 -2.10 15.73 -20.75
C GLU A 166 -1.28 14.48 -21.10
N ARG A 167 -0.08 14.66 -21.63
CA ARG A 167 0.85 13.56 -21.92
C ARG A 167 1.25 12.82 -20.63
N GLU A 168 1.62 13.53 -19.58
CA GLU A 168 1.97 12.92 -18.28
C GLU A 168 0.79 12.15 -17.66
N VAL A 169 -0.42 12.71 -17.71
CA VAL A 169 -1.63 12.02 -17.22
C VAL A 169 -1.91 10.73 -18.01
N LEU A 170 -1.62 10.72 -19.33
CA LEU A 170 -1.71 9.52 -20.15
C LEU A 170 -0.60 8.51 -19.83
N GLU A 171 0.61 8.97 -19.54
CA GLU A 171 1.72 8.10 -19.13
C GLU A 171 1.45 7.45 -17.77
N VAL A 172 0.88 8.18 -16.80
CA VAL A 172 0.42 7.62 -15.51
C VAL A 172 -0.63 6.53 -15.72
N CYS A 173 -1.50 6.67 -16.75
CA CYS A 173 -2.43 5.61 -17.13
C CYS A 173 -1.71 4.34 -17.58
N ASN A 174 -0.66 4.47 -18.39
CA ASN A 174 0.12 3.35 -18.88
C ASN A 174 0.89 2.66 -17.74
N LEU A 175 1.45 3.43 -16.81
CA LEU A 175 2.12 2.90 -15.63
C LEU A 175 1.15 2.11 -14.74
N SER A 176 -0.05 2.63 -14.50
CA SER A 176 -1.08 1.93 -13.72
C SER A 176 -1.59 0.66 -14.43
N GLN A 177 -1.60 0.62 -15.76
CA GLN A 177 -1.88 -0.58 -16.54
C GLN A 177 -0.75 -1.61 -16.43
N GLY A 178 0.51 -1.17 -16.46
CA GLY A 178 1.69 -2.02 -16.25
C GLY A 178 1.67 -2.70 -14.88
N VAL A 179 1.47 -1.94 -13.81
CA VAL A 179 1.34 -2.47 -12.43
C VAL A 179 0.17 -3.46 -12.32
N ARG A 180 -0.94 -3.21 -13.02
CA ARG A 180 -2.06 -4.17 -13.08
C ARG A 180 -1.73 -5.44 -13.84
N ALA A 181 -0.99 -5.34 -14.93
CA ALA A 181 -0.58 -6.50 -15.72
C ALA A 181 0.39 -7.37 -14.93
N GLU A 182 1.37 -6.78 -14.26
CA GLU A 182 2.30 -7.47 -13.36
C GLU A 182 1.56 -8.13 -12.19
N GLY A 183 0.70 -7.42 -11.47
CA GLY A 183 -0.08 -7.99 -10.37
C GLY A 183 -1.05 -9.10 -10.81
N ARG A 184 -1.58 -9.04 -12.04
CA ARG A 184 -2.40 -10.12 -12.62
C ARG A 184 -1.56 -11.33 -12.98
N GLU A 185 -0.36 -11.12 -13.51
CA GLU A 185 0.56 -12.20 -13.86
C GLU A 185 1.12 -12.87 -12.60
N GLU A 186 1.50 -12.10 -11.59
CA GLU A 186 1.90 -12.61 -10.28
C GLU A 186 0.78 -13.45 -9.64
N GLY A 187 -0.45 -12.92 -9.58
CA GLY A 187 -1.60 -13.65 -9.05
C GLY A 187 -1.95 -14.90 -9.87
N ARG A 188 -1.71 -14.89 -11.19
CA ARG A 188 -1.87 -16.08 -12.04
C ARG A 188 -0.79 -17.13 -11.76
N GLN A 189 0.44 -16.70 -11.54
CA GLN A 189 1.55 -17.61 -11.20
C GLN A 189 1.36 -18.21 -9.80
N GLU A 190 1.00 -17.39 -8.81
CA GLU A 190 0.69 -17.86 -7.46
C GLU A 190 -0.46 -18.88 -7.48
N GLY A 191 -1.59 -18.55 -8.12
CA GLY A 191 -2.74 -19.45 -8.25
C GLY A 191 -2.42 -20.72 -9.03
N ARG A 192 -1.49 -20.68 -10.00
CA ARG A 192 -1.03 -21.87 -10.70
C ARG A 192 -0.19 -22.78 -9.80
N ILE A 193 0.73 -22.20 -9.01
CA ILE A 193 1.58 -22.95 -8.06
C ILE A 193 0.69 -23.58 -6.99
N GLU A 194 -0.24 -22.81 -6.43
CA GLU A 194 -1.19 -23.29 -5.43
C GLU A 194 -2.10 -24.40 -6.00
N GLY A 195 -2.62 -24.21 -7.22
CA GLY A 195 -3.44 -25.20 -7.92
C GLY A 195 -2.69 -26.51 -8.21
N ILE A 196 -1.41 -26.46 -8.57
CA ILE A 196 -0.57 -27.65 -8.75
C ILE A 196 -0.40 -28.35 -7.40
N GLY A 197 -0.08 -27.64 -6.32
CA GLY A 197 0.08 -28.21 -4.99
C GLY A 197 -1.20 -28.90 -4.48
N ILE A 198 -2.35 -28.26 -4.68
CA ILE A 198 -3.66 -28.86 -4.33
C ILE A 198 -3.93 -30.10 -5.19
N GLY A 199 -3.60 -30.07 -6.49
CA GLY A 199 -3.75 -31.19 -7.41
C GLY A 199 -2.88 -32.38 -7.01
N GLU A 200 -1.63 -32.15 -6.63
CA GLU A 200 -0.70 -33.18 -6.16
C GLU A 200 -1.23 -33.84 -4.87
N ILE A 201 -1.71 -33.05 -3.90
CA ILE A 201 -2.27 -33.58 -2.65
C ILE A 201 -3.53 -34.43 -2.93
N ARG A 202 -4.43 -33.97 -3.81
CA ARG A 202 -5.64 -34.73 -4.20
C ARG A 202 -5.30 -36.06 -4.84
N MET A 203 -4.32 -36.07 -5.75
CA MET A 203 -3.88 -37.31 -6.38
C MET A 203 -3.27 -38.28 -5.36
N LEU A 204 -2.47 -37.80 -4.44
CA LEU A 204 -1.89 -38.63 -3.38
C LEU A 204 -2.99 -39.16 -2.40
N ASP A 205 -3.97 -38.32 -2.04
CA ASP A 205 -5.13 -38.71 -1.24
C ASP A 205 -5.91 -39.83 -1.92
N GLN A 206 -6.20 -39.69 -3.21
CA GLN A 206 -6.90 -40.70 -3.99
C GLN A 206 -6.16 -42.04 -3.96
N LEU A 207 -4.86 -42.05 -4.24
CA LEU A 207 -4.02 -43.26 -4.21
C LEU A 207 -3.99 -43.96 -2.84
N VAL A 208 -4.04 -43.16 -1.75
CA VAL A 208 -4.10 -43.69 -0.38
C VAL A 208 -5.46 -44.35 -0.12
N ARG A 209 -6.58 -43.73 -0.54
CA ARG A 209 -7.93 -44.25 -0.37
C ARG A 209 -8.18 -45.50 -1.21
N GLU A 210 -7.61 -45.61 -2.38
CA GLU A 210 -7.65 -46.76 -3.29
C GLU A 210 -6.77 -47.91 -2.79
N GLY A 211 -5.87 -47.66 -1.83
CA GLY A 211 -4.95 -48.66 -1.28
C GLY A 211 -3.68 -48.88 -2.10
N ASP A 212 -3.49 -48.05 -3.15
CA ASP A 212 -2.33 -48.15 -4.06
C ASP A 212 -1.04 -47.51 -3.50
N LEU A 213 -1.18 -46.60 -2.51
CA LEU A 213 -0.05 -45.94 -1.87
C LEU A 213 -0.20 -45.91 -0.35
N PRO A 214 0.78 -46.42 0.44
CA PRO A 214 0.78 -46.25 1.89
C PRO A 214 0.80 -44.81 2.32
N LEU A 215 0.07 -44.46 3.36
CA LEU A 215 -0.09 -43.10 3.88
C LEU A 215 1.25 -42.40 4.17
N GLU A 216 2.20 -43.14 4.75
CA GLU A 216 3.54 -42.63 5.08
C GLU A 216 4.32 -42.23 3.82
N ARG A 217 4.14 -42.97 2.74
CA ARG A 217 4.76 -42.68 1.46
C ARG A 217 4.11 -41.49 0.75
N ALA A 218 2.79 -41.34 0.91
CA ALA A 218 2.05 -40.19 0.38
C ALA A 218 2.50 -38.90 1.10
N ALA A 219 2.54 -38.92 2.42
CA ALA A 219 3.01 -37.81 3.22
C ALA A 219 4.45 -37.41 2.87
N ALA A 220 5.35 -38.38 2.72
CA ALA A 220 6.73 -38.12 2.32
C ALA A 220 6.82 -37.49 0.90
N LYS A 221 5.98 -37.93 -0.06
CA LYS A 221 5.90 -37.33 -1.42
C LYS A 221 5.37 -35.90 -1.38
N ALA A 222 4.39 -35.63 -0.51
CA ALA A 222 3.85 -34.29 -0.28
C ALA A 222 4.80 -33.39 0.55
N LYS A 223 5.95 -33.93 1.01
CA LYS A 223 6.91 -33.24 1.90
C LYS A 223 6.26 -32.76 3.21
N MET A 224 5.34 -33.55 3.75
CA MET A 224 4.59 -33.28 4.98
C MET A 224 4.81 -34.41 6.00
N THR A 225 4.51 -34.12 7.27
CA THR A 225 4.35 -35.20 8.26
C THR A 225 3.06 -35.96 7.99
N VAL A 226 2.93 -37.18 8.54
CA VAL A 226 1.70 -38.00 8.39
C VAL A 226 0.49 -37.27 8.97
N GLU A 227 0.67 -36.58 10.10
CA GLU A 227 -0.38 -35.79 10.76
C GLU A 227 -0.82 -34.62 9.89
N GLN A 228 0.13 -33.85 9.36
CA GLN A 228 -0.16 -32.72 8.46
C GLN A 228 -0.87 -33.18 7.18
N PHE A 229 -0.44 -34.31 6.61
CA PHE A 229 -1.06 -34.84 5.41
C PHE A 229 -2.51 -35.29 5.67
N LYS A 230 -2.80 -35.95 6.80
CA LYS A 230 -4.15 -36.29 7.21
C LYS A 230 -5.07 -35.10 7.37
N GLU A 231 -4.60 -34.08 8.09
CA GLU A 231 -5.34 -32.84 8.29
C GLU A 231 -5.64 -32.14 6.95
N THR A 232 -4.69 -32.18 6.02
CA THR A 232 -4.86 -31.60 4.68
C THR A 232 -5.87 -32.39 3.84
N MET A 233 -5.87 -33.72 3.94
CA MET A 233 -6.86 -34.60 3.30
C MET A 233 -8.31 -34.31 3.80
N GLU A 234 -8.48 -34.05 5.10
CA GLU A 234 -9.79 -33.73 5.68
C GLU A 234 -10.30 -32.34 5.22
N ASN A 235 -9.40 -31.38 5.06
CA ASN A 235 -9.71 -29.99 4.68
C ASN A 235 -9.80 -29.78 3.16
N THR A 236 -9.42 -30.75 2.33
CA THR A 236 -9.46 -30.67 0.87
C THR A 236 -10.54 -31.63 0.33
N PRO A 237 -11.81 -31.20 0.23
CA PRO A 237 -12.88 -32.08 -0.24
C PRO A 237 -12.63 -32.51 -1.69
N LEU A 238 -12.73 -33.81 -1.93
CA LEU A 238 -12.80 -34.36 -3.29
C LEU A 238 -14.08 -33.82 -3.93
N GLN A 239 -13.97 -33.01 -4.98
CA GLN A 239 -15.14 -32.71 -5.80
C GLN A 239 -15.63 -34.03 -6.39
N ALA A 240 -16.87 -34.41 -6.07
CA ALA A 240 -17.56 -35.49 -6.75
C ALA A 240 -17.60 -35.16 -8.26
N VAL A 241 -17.07 -36.07 -9.07
CA VAL A 241 -17.18 -36.07 -10.54
C VAL A 241 -18.64 -36.27 -10.93
#